data_dec410f4ecd35bfd3e218ab53f463904
#
_entry.id   dec410f4ecd35bfd3e218ab53f463904
#
_cell.length_a   1.000
_cell.length_b   1.000
_cell.length_c   1.000
_cell.angle_alpha   90.00
_cell.angle_beta   90.00
_cell.angle_gamma   90.00
#
_symmetry.space_group_name_H-M   'P 1'
#
loop_
_entity.id
_entity.type
_entity.pdbx_description
1 polymer ?
#
loop_
_entity_poly.entity_id
_entity_poly.type
_entity_poly.pdbx_seq_one_letter_code
_entity_poly.pdbx_strand_id
1 'polypeptide(L)'
;MSVYWRTMKRGQNLIIEDTAGLEEVIGGFRENKSGINAYARTMGYEPDRSRSDFETVEEAKAFVESFGPWDLFGAKDVTVEPEVRPISD
;
A
#
# COMPACT_ATOMS: atom_id res chain seq x y z
N MET A 1 -15.68 -3.43 2.32
CA MET A 1 -14.31 -3.48 1.76
C MET A 1 -13.28 -3.56 2.86
N SER A 2 -12.23 -4.32 2.64
CA SER A 2 -11.12 -4.42 3.57
C SER A 2 -9.87 -3.85 2.94
N VAL A 3 -9.05 -3.16 3.72
CA VAL A 3 -7.75 -2.66 3.27
C VAL A 3 -6.69 -3.17 4.24
N TYR A 4 -5.67 -3.78 3.71
CA TYR A 4 -4.64 -4.42 4.52
C TYR A 4 -3.31 -4.51 3.80
N TRP A 5 -2.24 -4.66 4.56
CA TRP A 5 -0.90 -4.90 4.04
C TRP A 5 -0.65 -6.41 3.97
N ARG A 6 -0.09 -6.84 2.86
CA ARG A 6 0.29 -8.25 2.67
C ARG A 6 1.78 -8.36 2.43
N THR A 7 2.42 -9.29 3.13
CA THR A 7 3.85 -9.58 2.96
C THR A 7 4.14 -10.10 1.55
N MET A 8 5.18 -9.56 0.94
CA MET A 8 5.71 -10.00 -0.35
C MET A 8 7.18 -10.36 -0.16
N LYS A 9 7.85 -10.87 -1.19
CA LYS A 9 9.25 -11.31 -1.05
C LYS A 9 10.21 -10.24 -0.56
N ARG A 10 10.02 -9.00 -1.02
CA ARG A 10 10.96 -7.91 -0.70
C ARG A 10 10.28 -6.69 -0.11
N GLY A 11 9.10 -6.87 0.42
CA GLY A 11 8.36 -5.75 0.99
C GLY A 11 6.93 -6.14 1.29
N GLN A 12 6.03 -5.19 1.08
CA GLN A 12 4.60 -5.43 1.30
C GLN A 12 3.78 -4.68 0.26
N ASN A 13 2.61 -5.21 -0.06
CA ASN A 13 1.62 -4.53 -0.88
C ASN A 13 0.44 -4.09 -0.01
N LEU A 14 -0.08 -2.90 -0.30
CA LEU A 14 -1.35 -2.46 0.27
C LEU A 14 -2.44 -2.92 -0.67
N ILE A 15 -3.41 -3.64 -0.13
CA ILE A 15 -4.45 -4.31 -0.92
C ILE A 15 -5.82 -3.85 -0.46
N ILE A 16 -6.72 -3.65 -1.42
CA ILE A 16 -8.13 -3.47 -1.15
C ILE A 16 -8.89 -4.69 -1.66
N GLU A 17 -9.75 -5.22 -0.82
CA GLU A 17 -10.58 -6.37 -1.15
C GLU A 17 -12.05 -5.95 -1.08
N ASP A 18 -12.81 -6.18 -2.15
CA ASP A 18 -14.21 -5.83 -2.18
C ASP A 18 -15.08 -6.92 -1.53
N THR A 19 -16.40 -6.69 -1.50
CA THR A 19 -17.35 -7.63 -0.87
C THR A 19 -17.48 -8.94 -1.63
N ALA A 20 -17.04 -8.98 -2.89
CA ALA A 20 -17.01 -10.20 -3.69
C ALA A 20 -15.70 -10.97 -3.54
N GLY A 21 -14.76 -10.47 -2.77
CA GLY A 21 -13.46 -11.11 -2.55
C GLY A 21 -12.41 -10.79 -3.61
N LEU A 22 -12.68 -9.81 -4.49
CA LEU A 22 -11.70 -9.39 -5.49
C LEU A 22 -10.68 -8.44 -4.86
N GLU A 23 -9.41 -8.75 -5.07
CA GLU A 23 -8.29 -8.00 -4.50
C GLU A 23 -7.59 -7.16 -5.55
N GLU A 24 -7.23 -5.92 -5.17
CA GLU A 24 -6.45 -5.03 -6.01
C GLU A 24 -5.28 -4.46 -5.20
N VAL A 25 -4.12 -4.39 -5.82
CA VAL A 25 -2.97 -3.73 -5.20
C VAL A 25 -3.10 -2.23 -5.43
N ILE A 26 -3.13 -1.46 -4.35
CA ILE A 26 -3.32 -0.01 -4.42
C ILE A 26 -2.08 0.77 -3.97
N GLY A 27 -1.05 0.07 -3.57
CA GLY A 27 0.22 0.67 -3.20
C GLY A 27 1.16 -0.39 -2.66
N GLY A 28 2.34 0.04 -2.25
CA GLY A 28 3.27 -0.91 -1.68
C GLY A 28 4.63 -0.29 -1.43
N PHE A 29 5.50 -1.07 -0.81
CA PHE A 29 6.90 -0.73 -0.68
C PHE A 29 7.76 -1.94 -0.97
N ARG A 30 9.00 -1.67 -1.36
CA ARG A 30 10.00 -2.70 -1.62
C ARG A 30 11.30 -2.30 -0.94
N GLU A 31 11.89 -3.24 -0.23
CA GLU A 31 13.19 -3.06 0.39
C GLU A 31 14.28 -3.51 -0.58
N ASN A 32 15.31 -2.69 -0.73
CA ASN A 32 16.47 -3.02 -1.53
C ASN A 32 17.73 -2.55 -0.82
N LYS A 33 18.89 -2.75 -1.44
CA LYS A 33 20.17 -2.46 -0.81
C LYS A 33 20.38 -0.99 -0.45
N SER A 34 19.76 -0.09 -1.20
CA SER A 34 19.94 1.35 -0.99
C SER A 34 18.86 1.98 -0.12
N GLY A 35 17.85 1.22 0.28
CA GLY A 35 16.77 1.74 1.11
C GLY A 35 15.41 1.17 0.73
N ILE A 36 14.37 1.85 1.14
CA ILE A 36 12.99 1.41 0.92
C ILE A 36 12.32 2.36 -0.07
N ASN A 37 11.75 1.80 -1.14
CA ASN A 37 11.01 2.54 -2.14
C ASN A 37 9.53 2.26 -1.96
N ALA A 38 8.70 3.30 -2.02
CA ALA A 38 7.25 3.16 -1.84
C ALA A 38 6.50 3.88 -2.95
N TYR A 39 5.30 3.39 -3.23
CA TYR A 39 4.43 3.99 -4.23
C TYR A 39 2.97 3.84 -3.82
N ALA A 40 2.12 4.72 -4.34
CA ALA A 40 0.68 4.62 -4.16
C ALA A 40 -0.01 4.85 -5.50
N ARG A 41 -1.11 4.18 -5.73
CA ARG A 41 -1.97 4.46 -6.89
C ARG A 41 -2.80 5.69 -6.55
N THR A 42 -2.93 6.60 -7.51
CA THR A 42 -3.68 7.83 -7.32
C THR A 42 -4.60 8.07 -8.50
N MET A 43 -5.64 8.85 -8.28
CA MET A 43 -6.53 9.26 -9.35
C MET A 43 -5.81 10.37 -10.15
N GLY A 44 -5.55 10.10 -11.43
CA GLY A 44 -4.80 11.03 -12.26
C GLY A 44 -3.30 10.96 -12.00
N TYR A 45 -2.58 11.94 -12.54
CA TYR A 45 -1.13 11.99 -12.45
C TYR A 45 -0.69 12.76 -11.21
N GLU A 46 -0.01 12.06 -10.32
CA GLU A 46 0.59 12.62 -9.13
C GLU A 46 2.08 12.32 -9.15
N PRO A 47 2.94 13.32 -9.48
CA PRO A 47 4.39 13.06 -9.61
C PRO A 47 5.03 12.56 -8.32
N ASP A 48 4.50 12.93 -7.16
CA ASP A 48 5.07 12.55 -5.87
C ASP A 48 4.48 11.27 -5.26
N ARG A 49 3.72 10.50 -6.05
CA ARG A 49 3.12 9.24 -5.56
C ARG A 49 4.11 8.11 -5.35
N SER A 50 5.35 8.31 -5.74
CA SER A 50 6.41 7.33 -5.59
C SER A 50 7.63 8.02 -5.01
N ARG A 51 8.26 7.40 -4.03
CA ARG A 51 9.42 7.97 -3.37
C ARG A 51 10.37 6.88 -2.93
N SER A 52 11.68 7.18 -2.99
CA SER A 52 12.76 6.28 -2.60
C SER A 52 13.41 6.72 -1.30
N ASP A 53 14.22 5.83 -0.78
CA ASP A 53 15.15 6.12 0.33
C ASP A 53 14.50 6.38 1.67
N PHE A 54 13.37 5.70 1.94
CA PHE A 54 12.83 5.69 3.29
C PHE A 54 13.75 4.88 4.20
N GLU A 55 13.91 5.34 5.42
CA GLU A 55 14.76 4.67 6.40
C GLU A 55 14.03 3.55 7.13
N THR A 56 12.71 3.67 7.29
CA THR A 56 11.93 2.69 8.02
C THR A 56 10.70 2.25 7.22
N VAL A 57 10.24 1.03 7.53
CA VAL A 57 9.00 0.49 6.96
C VAL A 57 7.81 1.36 7.36
N GLU A 58 7.78 1.83 8.60
CA GLU A 58 6.68 2.66 9.10
C GLU A 58 6.56 3.95 8.30
N GLU A 59 7.67 4.59 7.96
CA GLU A 59 7.65 5.80 7.14
C GLU A 59 7.14 5.51 5.73
N ALA A 60 7.58 4.40 5.14
CA ALA A 60 7.14 4.00 3.81
C ALA A 60 5.63 3.72 3.78
N LYS A 61 5.13 3.01 4.77
CA LYS A 61 3.70 2.70 4.87
C LYS A 61 2.86 3.96 5.08
N ALA A 62 3.31 4.85 5.96
CA ALA A 62 2.62 6.12 6.21
C ALA A 62 2.56 6.96 4.94
N PHE A 63 3.63 6.97 4.15
CA PHE A 63 3.66 7.67 2.88
C PHE A 63 2.57 7.13 1.93
N VAL A 64 2.50 5.82 1.76
CA VAL A 64 1.50 5.18 0.88
C VAL A 64 0.08 5.51 1.36
N GLU A 65 -0.17 5.36 2.66
CA GLU A 65 -1.50 5.59 3.22
C GLU A 65 -1.92 7.05 3.13
N SER A 66 -0.96 7.99 3.14
CA SER A 66 -1.24 9.41 3.07
C SER A 66 -1.94 9.84 1.78
N PHE A 67 -1.79 9.05 0.70
CA PHE A 67 -2.45 9.34 -0.57
C PHE A 67 -3.91 8.87 -0.61
N GLY A 68 -4.35 8.09 0.37
CA GLY A 68 -5.69 7.54 0.41
C GLY A 68 -6.04 6.74 -0.85
N PRO A 69 -5.17 5.77 -1.28
CA PRO A 69 -5.37 5.12 -2.58
C PRO A 69 -6.67 4.32 -2.69
N TRP A 70 -7.28 3.98 -1.57
CA TRP A 70 -8.60 3.34 -1.53
C TRP A 70 -9.71 4.22 -2.11
N ASP A 71 -9.51 5.53 -2.20
CA ASP A 71 -10.48 6.46 -2.80
C ASP A 71 -10.77 6.12 -4.27
N LEU A 72 -9.81 5.51 -4.97
CA LEU A 72 -9.98 5.06 -6.35
C LEU A 72 -11.15 4.07 -6.49
N PHE A 73 -11.50 3.40 -5.41
CA PHE A 73 -12.55 2.39 -5.38
C PHE A 73 -13.79 2.87 -4.63
N GLY A 74 -13.87 4.19 -4.38
CA GLY A 74 -15.02 4.78 -3.71
C GLY A 74 -15.11 4.46 -2.22
N ALA A 75 -14.06 3.90 -1.64
CA ALA A 75 -14.05 3.57 -0.22
C ALA A 75 -13.79 4.83 0.60
N LYS A 76 -14.62 5.04 1.62
CA LYS A 76 -14.50 6.17 2.55
C LYS A 76 -14.38 5.64 3.97
N ASP A 77 -13.80 6.44 4.84
CA ASP A 77 -13.65 6.09 6.26
C ASP A 77 -12.94 4.75 6.45
N VAL A 78 -11.93 4.51 5.62
CA VAL A 78 -11.17 3.27 5.64
C VAL A 78 -10.27 3.22 6.86
N THR A 79 -10.33 2.08 7.55
CA THR A 79 -9.36 1.74 8.58
C THR A 79 -8.51 0.60 8.02
N VAL A 80 -7.21 0.87 7.86
CA VAL A 80 -6.28 -0.17 7.42
C VAL A 80 -6.12 -1.18 8.55
N GLU A 81 -6.18 -2.47 8.22
CA GLU A 81 -6.04 -3.52 9.24
C GLU A 81 -4.69 -3.38 9.96
N PRO A 82 -4.67 -3.49 11.29
CA PRO A 82 -3.44 -3.29 12.05
C PRO A 82 -2.41 -4.41 11.87
N GLU A 83 -2.86 -5.61 11.50
CA GLU A 83 -1.96 -6.74 11.31
C GLU A 83 -1.62 -6.94 9.85
N VAL A 84 -0.35 -7.21 9.57
CA VAL A 84 0.11 -7.53 8.22
C VAL A 84 -0.26 -8.98 7.92
N ARG A 85 -0.89 -9.21 6.78
CA ARG A 85 -1.22 -10.58 6.37
C ARG A 85 0.00 -11.27 5.78
N PRO A 86 0.14 -12.58 5.98
CA PRO A 86 1.29 -13.31 5.44
C PRO A 86 1.24 -13.40 3.92
N ILE A 87 2.38 -13.77 3.33
CA ILE A 87 2.47 -13.98 1.90
C ILE A 87 1.45 -15.05 1.47
N SER A 88 0.76 -14.78 0.37
CA SER A 88 -0.24 -15.69 -0.15
C SER A 88 0.38 -16.59 -1.23
N ASP A 89 0.25 -17.88 -1.06
CA ASP A 89 0.71 -18.87 -2.04
C ASP A 89 -0.36 -19.12 -3.11
#